data_29345c41fc9dedece67a10c1db48b4ed
#
_entry.id   29345c41fc9dedece67a10c1db48b4ed
#
_cell.length_a   1.000
_cell.length_b   1.000
_cell.length_c   1.000
_cell.angle_alpha   90.00
_cell.angle_beta   90.00
_cell.angle_gamma   90.00
#
_symmetry.space_group_name_H-M   'P 1'
#
loop_
_entity.id
_entity.type
_entity.pdbx_description
1 polymer ?
#
loop_
_entity_poly.entity_id
_entity_poly.type
_entity_poly.pdbx_seq_one_letter_code
_entity_poly.pdbx_strand_id
1 'polypeptide(L)'
;MLCKYVLTVDSISYDIPKSCIQNWDEIKFSRKRSGLEGITRTFTSKFQFVGEAYDLILEEYLSKYLASNASITVYTITNSHTYEEFFSCRLDFGSLTYDGNTVSINSIDDSVANIIKANKGTQYEYSVEEIKDVYQLYYDSVRMNYSQPHTL
;
A
#
# COMPACT_ATOMS: atom_id res chain seq x y z
N MET A 1 5.73 19.30 13.94
CA MET A 1 4.91 18.08 13.94
C MET A 1 5.79 16.91 14.38
N LEU A 2 5.41 16.23 15.43
CA LEU A 2 6.14 15.06 15.89
C LEU A 2 5.70 13.84 15.08
N CYS A 3 6.64 13.29 14.33
CA CYS A 3 6.42 12.09 13.53
C CYS A 3 7.30 10.96 14.04
N LYS A 4 6.75 9.76 13.97
CA LYS A 4 7.46 8.51 14.22
C LYS A 4 7.51 7.74 12.90
N TYR A 5 8.68 7.23 12.55
CA TYR A 5 8.90 6.45 11.34
C TYR A 5 9.15 5.00 11.71
N VAL A 6 8.38 4.11 11.12
CA VAL A 6 8.53 2.67 11.30
C VAL A 6 8.84 2.05 9.94
N LEU A 7 10.01 1.45 9.84
CA LEU A 7 10.42 0.66 8.68
C LEU A 7 10.12 -0.81 8.97
N THR A 8 9.31 -1.43 8.14
CA THR A 8 9.03 -2.86 8.23
C THR A 8 9.75 -3.58 7.11
N VAL A 9 10.66 -4.48 7.46
CA VAL A 9 11.43 -5.29 6.53
C VAL A 9 11.11 -6.75 6.81
N ASP A 10 10.66 -7.47 5.80
CA ASP A 10 10.30 -8.88 5.89
C ASP A 10 9.40 -9.21 7.10
N SER A 11 8.39 -8.37 7.33
CA SER A 11 7.41 -8.47 8.43
C SER A 11 7.96 -8.12 9.82
N ILE A 12 9.21 -7.68 9.94
CA ILE A 12 9.79 -7.18 11.18
C ILE A 12 9.80 -5.65 11.16
N SER A 13 9.24 -5.03 12.18
CA SER A 13 9.13 -3.58 12.28
C SER A 13 10.25 -2.99 13.12
N TYR A 14 10.88 -1.96 12.59
CA TYR A 14 11.97 -1.21 13.22
C TYR A 14 11.58 0.26 13.36
N ASP A 15 11.72 0.80 14.55
CA ASP A 15 11.59 2.24 14.76
C ASP A 15 12.89 2.91 14.28
N ILE A 16 12.77 3.75 13.25
CA ILE A 16 13.92 4.47 12.71
C ILE A 16 13.87 5.95 13.09
N PRO A 17 14.99 6.56 13.49
CA PRO A 17 15.03 7.99 13.71
C PRO A 17 14.90 8.76 12.39
N LYS A 18 14.36 9.96 12.45
CA LYS A 18 14.23 10.87 11.31
C LYS A 18 15.55 11.08 10.56
N SER A 19 16.66 11.06 11.26
CA SER A 19 18.00 11.21 10.68
C SER A 19 18.38 10.10 9.70
N CYS A 20 17.71 8.96 9.73
CA CYS A 20 17.89 7.88 8.75
C CYS A 20 17.24 8.15 7.40
N ILE A 21 16.41 9.18 7.29
CA ILE A 21 15.81 9.63 6.04
C ILE A 21 16.48 10.95 5.66
N GLN A 22 17.41 10.90 4.72
CA GLN A 22 18.22 12.06 4.36
C GLN A 22 17.40 13.20 3.77
N ASN A 23 16.41 12.87 2.96
CA ASN A 23 15.56 13.85 2.27
C ASN A 23 14.16 13.97 2.89
N TRP A 24 14.04 13.86 4.19
CA TRP A 24 12.75 13.90 4.89
C TRP A 24 11.95 15.19 4.65
N ASP A 25 12.62 16.30 4.41
CA ASP A 25 12.05 17.62 4.13
C ASP A 25 11.55 17.79 2.69
N GLU A 26 12.03 16.96 1.77
CA GLU A 26 11.63 16.95 0.37
C GLU A 26 10.44 16.01 0.11
N ILE A 27 10.10 15.15 1.06
CA ILE A 27 9.02 14.18 0.91
C ILE A 27 7.69 14.92 0.89
N LYS A 28 7.03 14.87 -0.28
CA LYS A 28 5.69 15.41 -0.47
C LYS A 28 4.69 14.31 -0.53
N PHE A 29 3.70 14.41 0.33
CA PHE A 29 2.56 13.53 0.34
C PHE A 29 1.34 14.26 -0.20
N SER A 30 0.70 13.71 -1.22
CA SER A 30 -0.54 14.25 -1.76
C SER A 30 -1.64 13.19 -1.81
N ARG A 31 -2.86 13.64 -1.59
CA ARG A 31 -4.07 12.84 -1.75
C ARG A 31 -4.87 13.44 -2.89
N LYS A 32 -5.19 12.64 -3.88
CA LYS A 32 -6.00 13.05 -5.01
C LYS A 32 -7.23 12.15 -5.13
N ARG A 33 -8.39 12.77 -5.22
CA ARG A 33 -9.60 12.05 -5.57
C ARG A 33 -9.59 11.75 -7.06
N SER A 34 -9.73 10.50 -7.41
CA SER A 34 -9.72 10.01 -8.78
C SER A 34 -11.03 9.30 -9.09
N GLY A 35 -11.95 9.98 -9.76
CA GLY A 35 -13.19 9.41 -10.27
C GLY A 35 -13.94 8.50 -9.28
N LEU A 36 -14.29 7.30 -9.73
CA LEU A 36 -14.96 6.27 -8.94
C LEU A 36 -13.99 5.42 -8.11
N GLU A 37 -12.70 5.59 -8.30
CA GLU A 37 -11.66 4.73 -7.70
C GLU A 37 -11.27 5.16 -6.28
N GLY A 38 -11.81 6.29 -5.80
CA GLY A 38 -11.57 6.78 -4.46
C GLY A 38 -10.38 7.74 -4.36
N ILE A 39 -9.70 7.73 -3.21
CA ILE A 39 -8.58 8.62 -2.93
C ILE A 39 -7.28 7.89 -3.21
N THR A 40 -6.50 8.40 -4.16
CA THR A 40 -5.13 7.94 -4.39
C THR A 40 -4.15 8.78 -3.61
N ARG A 41 -3.11 8.13 -3.10
CA ARG A 41 -2.00 8.75 -2.40
C ARG A 41 -0.80 8.75 -3.32
N THR A 42 -0.11 9.86 -3.41
CA THR A 42 1.09 9.96 -4.25
C THR A 42 2.25 10.57 -3.50
N PHE A 43 3.44 10.05 -3.78
CA PHE A 43 4.70 10.59 -3.35
C PHE A 43 5.43 11.17 -4.56
N THR A 44 6.00 12.34 -4.39
CA THR A 44 6.69 13.05 -5.47
C THR A 44 8.20 12.85 -5.46
N SER A 45 8.75 12.29 -4.42
CA SER A 45 10.20 12.06 -4.28
C SER A 45 10.54 10.64 -3.86
N LYS A 46 11.75 10.24 -4.20
CA LYS A 46 12.34 9.01 -3.69
C LYS A 46 12.68 9.17 -2.21
N PHE A 47 12.58 8.09 -1.47
CA PHE A 47 13.19 8.02 -0.16
C PHE A 47 14.70 7.80 -0.29
N GLN A 48 15.46 8.51 0.53
CA GLN A 48 16.91 8.34 0.65
C GLN A 48 17.22 7.91 2.08
N PHE A 49 17.57 6.65 2.25
CA PHE A 49 17.87 6.08 3.55
C PHE A 49 19.37 6.04 3.80
N VAL A 50 19.75 6.39 5.02
CA VAL A 50 21.13 6.37 5.52
C VAL A 50 21.20 5.67 6.87
N GLY A 51 22.42 5.32 7.31
CA GLY A 51 22.67 4.73 8.61
C GLY A 51 21.99 3.37 8.79
N GLU A 52 21.27 3.20 9.87
CA GLU A 52 20.63 1.93 10.24
C GLU A 52 19.57 1.48 9.22
N ALA A 53 18.80 2.41 8.68
CA ALA A 53 17.82 2.11 7.64
C ALA A 53 18.49 1.68 6.33
N TYR A 54 19.63 2.26 5.99
CA TYR A 54 20.46 1.83 4.87
C TYR A 54 20.87 0.37 5.01
N ASP A 55 21.39 -0.01 6.17
CA ASP A 55 21.85 -1.38 6.42
C ASP A 55 20.71 -2.39 6.29
N LEU A 56 19.56 -2.11 6.89
CA LEU A 56 18.38 -2.98 6.85
C LEU A 56 17.84 -3.21 5.43
N ILE A 57 17.72 -2.13 4.66
CA ILE A 57 17.19 -2.20 3.30
C ILE A 57 18.17 -2.88 2.36
N LEU A 58 19.46 -2.57 2.48
CA LEU A 58 20.49 -3.15 1.64
C LEU A 58 20.65 -4.64 1.93
N GLU A 59 20.64 -5.06 3.18
CA GLU A 59 20.70 -6.47 3.58
C GLU A 59 19.53 -7.27 2.98
N GLU A 60 18.32 -6.76 3.07
CA GLU A 60 17.13 -7.38 2.47
C GLU A 60 17.29 -7.50 0.95
N TYR A 61 17.72 -6.41 0.30
CA TYR A 61 17.92 -6.40 -1.14
C TYR A 61 18.99 -7.39 -1.60
N LEU A 62 20.14 -7.44 -0.94
CA LEU A 62 21.22 -8.35 -1.31
C LEU A 62 20.89 -9.82 -1.07
N SER A 63 20.00 -10.11 -0.13
CA SER A 63 19.56 -11.47 0.15
C SER A 63 18.45 -11.97 -0.78
N LYS A 64 17.53 -11.10 -1.20
CA LYS A 64 16.32 -11.50 -1.94
C LYS A 64 16.12 -10.78 -3.28
N TYR A 65 16.93 -9.75 -3.57
CA TYR A 65 16.80 -8.92 -4.78
C TYR A 65 15.37 -8.40 -4.99
N LEU A 66 14.78 -8.72 -6.15
CA LEU A 66 13.41 -8.26 -6.49
C LEU A 66 12.30 -8.92 -5.66
N ALA A 67 12.59 -10.00 -4.94
CA ALA A 67 11.68 -10.62 -4.00
C ALA A 67 11.69 -9.96 -2.61
N SER A 68 12.52 -8.94 -2.43
CA SER A 68 12.61 -8.14 -1.19
C SER A 68 11.27 -7.45 -0.89
N ASN A 69 10.96 -7.36 0.40
CA ASN A 69 9.74 -6.74 0.87
C ASN A 69 10.01 -5.80 2.03
N ALA A 70 9.74 -4.53 1.82
CA ALA A 70 9.80 -3.54 2.88
C ALA A 70 8.72 -2.47 2.68
N SER A 71 8.28 -1.91 3.79
CA SER A 71 7.33 -0.80 3.83
C SER A 71 7.77 0.24 4.86
N ILE A 72 7.36 1.47 4.63
CA ILE A 72 7.55 2.56 5.59
C ILE A 72 6.18 3.08 6.03
N THR A 73 6.01 3.21 7.33
CA THR A 73 4.81 3.79 7.93
C THR A 73 5.19 5.02 8.74
N VAL A 74 4.47 6.10 8.53
CA VAL A 74 4.65 7.35 9.27
C VAL A 74 3.47 7.55 10.19
N TYR A 75 3.77 7.71 11.47
CA TYR A 75 2.81 8.04 12.51
C TYR A 75 2.94 9.51 12.91
N THR A 76 1.83 10.14 13.21
CA THR A 76 1.78 11.49 13.75
C THR A 76 1.09 11.49 15.10
N ILE A 77 1.48 12.43 15.97
CA ILE A 77 0.78 12.63 17.24
C ILE A 77 -0.51 13.40 16.98
N THR A 78 -1.60 12.86 17.47
CA THR A 78 -2.92 13.50 17.48
C THR A 78 -3.15 14.34 18.74
N ASN A 79 -4.26 15.07 18.77
CA ASN A 79 -4.66 15.87 19.92
C ASN A 79 -4.87 15.05 21.20
N SER A 80 -5.07 13.75 21.09
CA SER A 80 -5.16 12.81 22.21
C SER A 80 -3.82 12.31 22.71
N HIS A 81 -2.71 12.85 22.21
CA HIS A 81 -1.32 12.44 22.52
C HIS A 81 -1.02 10.98 22.18
N THR A 82 -1.77 10.40 21.26
CA THR A 82 -1.55 9.07 20.71
C THR A 82 -0.95 9.16 19.31
N TYR A 83 -0.13 8.16 18.96
CA TYR A 83 0.37 8.03 17.60
C TYR A 83 -0.69 7.38 16.72
N GLU A 84 -1.08 8.07 15.67
CA GLU A 84 -1.97 7.53 14.65
C GLU A 84 -1.23 7.43 13.31
N GLU A 85 -1.53 6.38 12.56
CA GLU A 85 -0.96 6.20 11.24
C GLU A 85 -1.39 7.35 10.32
N PHE A 86 -0.40 8.08 9.82
CA PHE A 86 -0.63 9.14 8.85
C PHE A 86 -0.63 8.58 7.43
N PHE A 87 0.37 7.77 7.10
CA PHE A 87 0.40 7.00 5.86
C PHE A 87 1.33 5.79 5.96
N SER A 88 1.10 4.82 5.10
CA SER A 88 1.97 3.69 4.87
C SER A 88 2.17 3.47 3.38
N CYS A 89 3.35 3.09 2.98
CA CYS A 89 3.64 2.73 1.61
C CYS A 89 4.68 1.63 1.53
N ARG A 90 4.61 0.83 0.47
CA ARG A 90 5.60 -0.18 0.16
C ARG A 90 6.77 0.44 -0.60
N LEU A 91 7.97 -0.10 -0.41
CA LEU A 91 9.17 0.30 -1.13
C LEU A 91 9.33 -0.52 -2.41
N ASP A 92 9.66 0.15 -3.51
CA ASP A 92 9.85 -0.48 -4.82
C ASP A 92 11.32 -0.86 -5.03
N PHE A 93 11.66 -2.09 -4.73
CA PHE A 93 13.02 -2.61 -4.89
C PHE A 93 13.49 -2.66 -6.36
N GLY A 94 12.58 -2.63 -7.32
CA GLY A 94 12.93 -2.49 -8.74
C GLY A 94 13.54 -1.13 -9.08
N SER A 95 13.25 -0.10 -8.28
CA SER A 95 13.79 1.25 -8.44
C SER A 95 15.01 1.55 -7.57
N LEU A 96 15.45 0.57 -6.77
CA LEU A 96 16.52 0.75 -5.79
C LEU A 96 17.84 1.08 -6.47
N THR A 97 18.48 2.13 -5.98
CA THR A 97 19.88 2.47 -6.28
C THR A 97 20.61 2.71 -4.97
N TYR A 98 21.85 2.30 -4.89
CA TYR A 98 22.66 2.49 -3.69
C TYR A 98 24.09 2.90 -4.02
N ASP A 99 24.66 3.67 -3.16
CA ASP A 99 26.10 3.96 -3.08
C ASP A 99 26.67 3.48 -1.72
N GLY A 100 27.86 3.88 -1.39
CA GLY A 100 28.51 3.44 -0.14
C GLY A 100 27.81 3.88 1.15
N ASN A 101 26.87 4.85 1.10
CA ASN A 101 26.28 5.45 2.30
C ASN A 101 24.75 5.64 2.21
N THR A 102 24.19 5.63 1.01
CA THR A 102 22.80 6.00 0.78
C THR A 102 22.10 4.97 -0.12
N VAL A 103 20.88 4.59 0.27
CA VAL A 103 19.94 3.84 -0.57
C VAL A 103 18.85 4.78 -1.01
N SER A 104 18.63 4.88 -2.32
CA SER A 104 17.53 5.63 -2.91
C SER A 104 16.50 4.67 -3.49
N ILE A 105 15.25 4.80 -3.08
CA ILE A 105 14.18 3.87 -3.44
C ILE A 105 12.84 4.63 -3.57
N ASN A 106 12.07 4.30 -4.61
CA ASN A 106 10.72 4.84 -4.77
C ASN A 106 9.73 4.14 -3.83
N SER A 107 8.64 4.81 -3.54
CA SER A 107 7.50 4.24 -2.83
C SER A 107 6.38 3.84 -3.78
N ILE A 108 5.67 2.80 -3.41
CA ILE A 108 4.45 2.35 -4.07
C ILE A 108 3.30 2.50 -3.08
N ASP A 109 2.23 3.15 -3.51
CA ASP A 109 1.01 3.23 -2.71
C ASP A 109 0.23 1.93 -2.83
N ASP A 110 0.12 1.20 -1.73
CA ASP A 110 -0.67 -0.04 -1.59
C ASP A 110 -2.13 0.22 -1.21
N SER A 111 -2.62 1.44 -1.37
CA SER A 111 -4.01 1.74 -1.07
C SER A 111 -4.98 0.91 -1.89
N VAL A 112 -6.16 0.66 -1.34
CA VAL A 112 -7.25 -0.05 -2.02
C VAL A 112 -7.58 0.59 -3.37
N ALA A 113 -7.50 1.92 -3.46
CA ALA A 113 -7.71 2.67 -4.69
C ALA A 113 -6.73 2.28 -5.81
N ASN A 114 -5.45 2.09 -5.47
CA ASN A 114 -4.44 1.64 -6.44
C ASN A 114 -4.61 0.18 -6.83
N ILE A 115 -5.02 -0.68 -5.91
CA ILE A 115 -5.34 -2.08 -6.21
C ILE A 115 -6.53 -2.14 -7.18
N ILE A 116 -7.57 -1.38 -6.95
CA ILE A 116 -8.73 -1.29 -7.85
C ILE A 116 -8.30 -0.78 -9.22
N LYS A 117 -7.49 0.28 -9.27
CA LYS A 117 -7.00 0.86 -10.51
C LYS A 117 -6.14 -0.12 -11.31
N ALA A 118 -5.23 -0.84 -10.65
CA ALA A 118 -4.38 -1.85 -11.28
C ALA A 118 -5.19 -3.02 -11.86
N ASN A 119 -6.32 -3.37 -11.23
CA ASN A 119 -7.18 -4.48 -11.64
C ASN A 119 -8.39 -4.05 -12.50
N LYS A 120 -8.46 -2.79 -12.90
CA LYS A 120 -9.59 -2.24 -13.66
C LYS A 120 -9.90 -2.98 -14.97
N GLY A 121 -8.87 -3.50 -15.62
CA GLY A 121 -9.00 -4.27 -16.86
C GLY A 121 -9.04 -5.80 -16.67
N THR A 122 -8.97 -6.27 -15.44
CA THR A 122 -8.93 -7.70 -15.15
C THR A 122 -10.33 -8.29 -15.28
N GLN A 123 -10.46 -9.29 -16.13
CA GLN A 123 -11.70 -10.05 -16.28
C GLN A 123 -11.61 -11.30 -15.41
N TYR A 124 -12.68 -11.55 -14.67
CA TYR A 124 -12.80 -12.74 -13.84
C TYR A 124 -13.83 -13.68 -14.49
N GLU A 125 -13.41 -14.91 -14.72
CA GLU A 125 -14.31 -15.95 -15.19
C GLU A 125 -14.78 -16.80 -14.01
N TYR A 126 -16.06 -16.95 -13.89
CA TYR A 126 -16.68 -17.81 -12.87
C TYR A 126 -17.32 -19.01 -13.54
N SER A 127 -17.28 -20.16 -12.87
CA SER A 127 -18.00 -21.31 -13.34
C SER A 127 -19.51 -21.03 -13.27
N VAL A 128 -20.25 -21.58 -14.22
CA VAL A 128 -21.72 -21.44 -14.28
C VAL A 128 -22.38 -21.96 -13.00
N GLU A 129 -21.80 -22.97 -12.40
CA GLU A 129 -22.32 -23.58 -11.18
C GLU A 129 -22.12 -22.68 -9.96
N GLU A 130 -20.95 -22.03 -9.82
CA GLU A 130 -20.72 -21.06 -8.76
C GLU A 130 -21.65 -19.87 -8.84
N ILE A 131 -21.86 -19.34 -10.05
CA ILE A 131 -22.81 -18.26 -10.29
C ILE A 131 -24.23 -18.71 -9.98
N LYS A 132 -24.57 -19.96 -10.33
CA LYS A 132 -25.87 -20.54 -10.09
C LYS A 132 -26.19 -20.61 -8.60
N ASP A 133 -25.24 -21.05 -7.77
CA ASP A 133 -25.45 -21.15 -6.34
C ASP A 133 -25.67 -19.78 -5.68
N VAL A 134 -24.85 -18.79 -6.01
CA VAL A 134 -25.03 -17.42 -5.53
C VAL A 134 -26.33 -16.82 -6.03
N TYR A 135 -26.65 -17.02 -7.29
CA TYR A 135 -27.90 -16.54 -7.91
C TYR A 135 -29.13 -17.23 -7.31
N GLN A 136 -29.03 -18.51 -7.00
CA GLN A 136 -30.08 -19.27 -6.36
C GLN A 136 -30.46 -18.68 -4.99
N LEU A 137 -29.47 -18.40 -4.15
CA LEU A 137 -29.67 -17.76 -2.85
C LEU A 137 -30.33 -16.38 -2.97
N TYR A 138 -29.88 -15.57 -3.89
CA TYR A 138 -30.45 -14.26 -4.15
C TYR A 138 -31.88 -14.38 -4.70
N TYR A 139 -32.07 -15.28 -5.64
CA TYR A 139 -33.39 -15.51 -6.25
C TYR A 139 -34.40 -16.01 -5.23
N ASP A 140 -34.02 -16.90 -4.35
CA ASP A 140 -34.91 -17.42 -3.31
C ASP A 140 -35.29 -16.35 -2.29
N SER A 141 -34.39 -15.44 -1.95
CA SER A 141 -34.69 -14.30 -1.08
C SER A 141 -35.58 -13.26 -1.75
N VAL A 142 -35.41 -13.04 -3.04
CA VAL A 142 -36.23 -12.08 -3.84
C VAL A 142 -37.54 -12.69 -4.28
N ARG A 143 -37.60 -14.00 -4.46
CA ARG A 143 -38.82 -14.72 -4.90
C ARG A 143 -40.01 -14.49 -3.98
N MET A 144 -39.77 -14.24 -2.71
CA MET A 144 -40.85 -13.88 -1.78
C MET A 144 -41.47 -12.51 -2.10
N ASN A 145 -40.77 -11.65 -2.86
CA ASN A 145 -41.20 -10.32 -3.21
C ASN A 145 -41.73 -10.18 -4.64
N TYR A 146 -41.45 -11.20 -5.47
CA TYR A 146 -41.91 -11.19 -6.86
C TYR A 146 -43.00 -12.24 -7.09
N SER A 147 -44.18 -11.76 -7.42
CA SER A 147 -45.32 -12.60 -7.73
C SER A 147 -45.33 -13.16 -9.14
N GLN A 148 -44.37 -12.80 -9.97
CA GLN A 148 -44.32 -13.25 -11.36
C GLN A 148 -42.95 -13.89 -11.68
N PRO A 149 -42.96 -15.08 -12.34
CA PRO A 149 -41.75 -15.63 -12.90
C PRO A 149 -41.28 -14.74 -14.04
N HIS A 150 -40.03 -14.33 -13.97
CA HIS A 150 -39.41 -13.67 -15.12
C HIS A 150 -39.16 -14.72 -16.20
N THR A 151 -39.95 -14.70 -17.22
CA THR A 151 -39.62 -15.33 -18.48
C THR A 151 -38.61 -14.44 -19.19
N LEU A 152 -37.44 -14.88 -19.27
CA LEU A 152 -36.43 -14.34 -20.16
C LEU A 152 -36.72 -14.76 -21.58
#